data_cf33e4b83ec50d8f28fbfb394bfc4d14
#
_entry.id   cf33e4b83ec50d8f28fbfb394bfc4d14
#
_cell.length_a   1.000
_cell.length_b   1.000
_cell.length_c   1.000
_cell.angle_alpha   90.00
_cell.angle_beta   90.00
_cell.angle_gamma   90.00
#
_symmetry.space_group_name_H-M   'P 1'
#
loop_
_entity.id
_entity.type
_entity.pdbx_description
1 polymer ?
#
loop_
_entity_poly.entity_id
_entity_poly.type
_entity_poly.pdbx_seq_one_letter_code
_entity_poly.pdbx_strand_id
1 'polypeptide(L)'
;IRYPRGGQFEIPVEYTYNHENYTIIGNENAKKCIVSYGREFSECAKAYENLSDTFLIKLNKIKPIDTSIVNALKNCDTVYFFEESIKNGSVGETFASILIENDVKAHFKHIAIDNQFVKQASVCRQLEHYKLDSKSITEEVNNG
;
A
#
# COMPACT_ATOMS: atom_id res chain seq x y z
N ILE A 1 14.86 15.86 -0.61
CA ILE A 1 14.72 14.43 -0.28
C ILE A 1 13.78 14.33 0.93
N ARG A 2 12.77 13.48 0.82
CA ARG A 2 11.88 13.14 1.93
C ARG A 2 12.28 11.77 2.49
N TYR A 3 12.38 11.65 3.79
CA TYR A 3 12.64 10.40 4.48
C TYR A 3 11.81 10.33 5.78
N PRO A 4 11.43 9.14 6.23
CA PRO A 4 10.63 8.99 7.43
C PRO A 4 11.42 9.39 8.69
N ARG A 5 10.76 10.08 9.60
CA ARG A 5 11.30 10.35 10.95
C ARG A 5 11.03 9.13 11.82
N GLY A 6 11.98 8.72 12.64
CA GLY A 6 11.84 7.62 13.60
C GLY A 6 12.45 6.30 13.17
N GLY A 7 13.29 6.29 12.14
CA GLY A 7 14.04 5.10 11.72
C GLY A 7 13.34 4.29 10.62
N GLN A 8 14.00 3.23 10.21
CA GLN A 8 13.55 2.28 9.21
C GLN A 8 12.94 1.05 9.91
N PHE A 9 11.84 0.56 9.38
CA PHE A 9 11.24 -0.69 9.83
C PHE A 9 11.77 -1.86 9.01
N GLU A 10 11.84 -3.04 9.63
CA GLU A 10 12.17 -4.26 8.93
C GLU A 10 11.05 -4.65 7.94
N ILE A 11 11.47 -5.19 6.81
CA ILE A 11 10.56 -5.78 5.82
C ILE A 11 10.70 -7.30 5.96
N PRO A 12 9.70 -8.00 6.51
CA PRO A 12 9.81 -9.43 6.82
C PRO A 12 9.75 -10.34 5.59
N VAL A 13 9.28 -9.83 4.45
CA VAL A 13 9.24 -10.56 3.19
C VAL A 13 10.56 -10.43 2.43
N GLU A 14 10.89 -11.43 1.60
CA GLU A 14 12.05 -11.34 0.73
C GLU A 14 11.87 -10.20 -0.28
N TYR A 15 12.68 -9.16 -0.13
CA TYR A 15 12.65 -7.97 -0.95
C TYR A 15 14.07 -7.52 -1.31
N THR A 16 14.35 -7.47 -2.60
CA THR A 16 15.58 -6.89 -3.12
C THR A 16 15.24 -5.75 -4.08
N TYR A 17 15.80 -4.57 -3.84
CA TYR A 17 15.64 -3.43 -4.73
C TYR A 17 16.44 -3.65 -6.02
N ASN A 18 15.75 -3.75 -7.13
CA ASN A 18 16.31 -4.04 -8.47
C ASN A 18 16.31 -2.84 -9.43
N HIS A 19 16.16 -1.61 -8.90
CA HIS A 19 16.04 -0.36 -9.67
C HIS A 19 14.79 -0.23 -10.54
N GLU A 20 13.82 -1.13 -10.42
CA GLU A 20 12.53 -1.01 -11.11
C GLU A 20 11.60 0.01 -10.44
N ASN A 21 10.59 0.47 -11.18
CA ASN A 21 9.65 1.46 -10.68
C ASN A 21 8.73 0.91 -9.59
N TYR A 22 8.49 -0.40 -9.59
CA TYR A 22 7.74 -1.12 -8.55
C TYR A 22 8.25 -2.57 -8.45
N THR A 23 7.91 -3.23 -7.35
CA THR A 23 8.25 -4.65 -7.11
C THR A 23 6.99 -5.39 -6.71
N ILE A 24 6.75 -6.56 -7.30
CA ILE A 24 5.65 -7.45 -6.96
C ILE A 24 6.17 -8.59 -6.10
N ILE A 25 5.45 -8.93 -5.04
CA ILE A 25 5.77 -9.99 -4.10
C ILE A 25 4.55 -10.89 -3.95
N GLY A 26 4.73 -12.17 -4.17
CA GLY A 26 3.68 -13.17 -4.10
C GLY A 26 3.10 -13.55 -5.46
N ASN A 27 1.91 -14.14 -5.46
CA ASN A 27 1.26 -14.67 -6.65
C ASN A 27 0.33 -13.62 -7.27
N GLU A 28 0.67 -13.10 -8.44
CA GLU A 28 -0.12 -12.10 -9.19
C GLU A 28 -1.50 -12.61 -9.65
N ASN A 29 -1.77 -13.92 -9.53
CA ASN A 29 -3.10 -14.47 -9.80
C ASN A 29 -4.05 -14.42 -8.58
N ALA A 30 -3.56 -13.97 -7.43
CA ALA A 30 -4.38 -13.76 -6.26
C ALA A 30 -5.43 -12.68 -6.49
N LYS A 31 -6.56 -12.78 -5.78
CA LYS A 31 -7.71 -11.90 -5.96
C LYS A 31 -7.61 -10.56 -5.24
N LYS A 32 -6.72 -10.47 -4.27
CA LYS A 32 -6.49 -9.25 -3.49
C LYS A 32 -5.06 -8.75 -3.74
N CYS A 33 -4.92 -7.43 -3.88
CA CYS A 33 -3.63 -6.79 -3.98
C CYS A 33 -3.51 -5.69 -2.93
N ILE A 34 -2.38 -5.64 -2.22
CA ILE A 34 -2.01 -4.51 -1.37
C ILE A 34 -0.92 -3.71 -2.09
N VAL A 35 -1.16 -2.43 -2.29
CA VAL A 35 -0.20 -1.48 -2.85
C VAL A 35 0.23 -0.50 -1.78
N SER A 36 1.52 -0.27 -1.64
CA SER A 36 2.06 0.69 -0.69
C SER A 36 3.45 1.18 -1.09
N TYR A 37 3.99 2.15 -0.36
CA TYR A 37 5.32 2.69 -0.55
C TYR A 37 5.92 3.21 0.76
N GLY A 38 7.22 3.51 0.74
CA GLY A 38 7.90 4.09 1.89
C GLY A 38 7.91 3.17 3.11
N ARG A 39 7.76 3.77 4.30
CA ARG A 39 7.74 3.03 5.57
C ARG A 39 6.49 2.18 5.74
N GLU A 40 5.34 2.65 5.26
CA GLU A 40 4.07 1.95 5.36
C GLU A 40 4.13 0.54 4.73
N PHE A 41 4.97 0.37 3.72
CA PHE A 41 5.18 -0.94 3.12
C PHE A 41 5.65 -2.01 4.12
N SER A 42 6.37 -1.63 5.17
CA SER A 42 6.81 -2.58 6.22
C SER A 42 5.62 -3.14 7.01
N GLU A 43 4.62 -2.32 7.31
CA GLU A 43 3.40 -2.78 7.99
C GLU A 43 2.54 -3.64 7.05
N CYS A 44 2.44 -3.27 5.77
CA CYS A 44 1.79 -4.10 4.75
C CYS A 44 2.47 -5.47 4.59
N ALA A 45 3.80 -5.51 4.59
CA ALA A 45 4.57 -6.75 4.49
C ALA A 45 4.36 -7.68 5.71
N LYS A 46 4.30 -7.12 6.92
CA LYS A 46 3.95 -7.88 8.14
C LYS A 46 2.52 -8.42 8.08
N ALA A 47 1.58 -7.62 7.60
CA ALA A 47 0.19 -8.05 7.44
C ALA A 47 0.08 -9.22 6.45
N TYR A 48 0.83 -9.13 5.35
CA TYR A 48 0.84 -10.14 4.28
C TYR A 48 1.17 -11.55 4.77
N GLU A 49 2.03 -11.72 5.78
CA GLU A 49 2.35 -13.02 6.37
C GLU A 49 1.12 -13.76 6.94
N ASN A 50 0.04 -13.03 7.22
CA ASN A 50 -1.20 -13.56 7.80
C ASN A 50 -2.39 -13.49 6.82
N LEU A 51 -2.13 -13.24 5.54
CA LEU A 51 -3.16 -13.11 4.50
C LEU A 51 -3.06 -14.25 3.49
N SER A 52 -4.22 -14.70 3.04
CA SER A 52 -4.35 -15.65 1.92
C SER A 52 -4.90 -14.93 0.69
N ASP A 53 -4.65 -15.50 -0.48
CA ASP A 53 -5.15 -14.99 -1.78
C ASP A 53 -4.85 -13.50 -1.99
N THR A 54 -3.66 -13.09 -1.55
CA THR A 54 -3.21 -11.70 -1.58
C THR A 54 -1.79 -11.65 -2.13
N PHE A 55 -1.45 -10.59 -2.86
CA PHE A 55 -0.08 -10.26 -3.23
C PHE A 55 0.21 -8.78 -2.91
N LEU A 56 1.50 -8.44 -2.86
CA LEU A 56 1.94 -7.09 -2.55
C LEU A 56 2.55 -6.42 -3.78
N ILE A 57 2.32 -5.12 -3.90
CA ILE A 57 3.09 -4.24 -4.79
C ILE A 57 3.72 -3.13 -3.96
N LYS A 58 5.04 -3.06 -4.00
CA LYS A 58 5.79 -1.92 -3.48
C LYS A 58 6.07 -0.93 -4.60
N LEU A 59 5.59 0.29 -4.47
CA LEU A 59 6.02 1.37 -5.35
C LEU A 59 7.41 1.85 -4.92
N ASN A 60 8.40 1.67 -5.80
CA ASN A 60 9.75 2.18 -5.62
C ASN A 60 9.87 3.61 -6.15
N LYS A 61 9.04 3.95 -7.13
CA LYS A 61 8.91 5.29 -7.72
C LYS A 61 7.44 5.72 -7.68
N ILE A 62 7.16 6.82 -6.99
CA ILE A 62 5.81 7.33 -6.80
C ILE A 62 5.44 8.50 -7.72
N LYS A 63 6.41 9.04 -8.47
CA LYS A 63 6.18 10.16 -9.40
C LYS A 63 7.18 10.19 -10.56
N PRO A 64 6.75 9.99 -11.80
CA PRO A 64 5.44 9.43 -12.16
C PRO A 64 5.31 7.98 -11.69
N ILE A 65 4.08 7.53 -11.43
CA ILE A 65 3.79 6.11 -11.22
C ILE A 65 3.88 5.42 -12.58
N ASP A 66 4.48 4.24 -12.61
CA ASP A 66 4.55 3.42 -13.82
C ASP A 66 3.19 2.76 -14.08
N THR A 67 2.54 3.16 -15.15
CA THR A 67 1.19 2.70 -15.50
C THR A 67 1.15 1.23 -15.92
N SER A 68 2.29 0.60 -16.23
CA SER A 68 2.36 -0.84 -16.55
C SER A 68 1.89 -1.73 -15.38
N ILE A 69 1.91 -1.20 -14.15
CA ILE A 69 1.41 -1.85 -12.93
C ILE A 69 -0.04 -2.35 -13.07
N VAL A 70 -0.87 -1.72 -13.89
CA VAL A 70 -2.26 -2.12 -14.13
C VAL A 70 -2.38 -3.53 -14.71
N ASN A 71 -1.33 -4.03 -15.38
CA ASN A 71 -1.36 -5.38 -15.95
C ASN A 71 -1.43 -6.46 -14.86
N ALA A 72 -0.77 -6.25 -13.72
CA ALA A 72 -0.83 -7.14 -12.58
C ALA A 72 -2.20 -7.07 -11.85
N LEU A 73 -2.95 -5.98 -12.02
CA LEU A 73 -4.19 -5.72 -11.31
C LEU A 73 -5.46 -6.14 -12.06
N LYS A 74 -5.35 -6.55 -13.33
CA LYS A 74 -6.52 -6.87 -14.18
C LYS A 74 -7.40 -8.00 -13.66
N ASN A 75 -6.81 -8.94 -12.93
CA ASN A 75 -7.48 -10.12 -12.39
C ASN A 75 -7.85 -9.99 -10.91
N CYS A 76 -7.54 -8.86 -10.28
CA CYS A 76 -7.87 -8.59 -8.90
C CYS A 76 -9.36 -8.28 -8.74
N ASP A 77 -9.95 -8.77 -7.67
CA ASP A 77 -11.29 -8.38 -7.25
C ASP A 77 -11.21 -7.11 -6.38
N THR A 78 -10.18 -6.99 -5.55
CA THR A 78 -9.97 -5.80 -4.69
C THR A 78 -8.50 -5.37 -4.67
N VAL A 79 -8.28 -4.07 -4.78
CA VAL A 79 -6.98 -3.41 -4.63
C VAL A 79 -7.03 -2.47 -3.42
N TYR A 80 -6.21 -2.74 -2.44
CA TYR A 80 -6.04 -1.92 -1.24
C TYR A 80 -4.79 -1.04 -1.41
N PHE A 81 -4.93 0.25 -1.20
CA PHE A 81 -3.82 1.18 -1.22
C PHE A 81 -3.63 1.78 0.17
N PHE A 82 -2.53 1.41 0.84
CA PHE A 82 -2.18 1.93 2.16
C PHE A 82 -1.07 2.97 2.05
N GLU A 83 -1.27 4.13 2.67
CA GLU A 83 -0.24 5.16 2.71
C GLU A 83 -0.30 6.01 3.98
N GLU A 84 0.87 6.34 4.49
CA GLU A 84 1.08 7.22 5.65
C GLU A 84 1.08 8.70 5.20
N SER A 85 -0.04 9.14 4.65
CA SER A 85 -0.24 10.53 4.24
C SER A 85 -1.69 10.97 4.42
N ILE A 86 -1.95 12.27 4.29
CA ILE A 86 -3.31 12.80 4.19
C ILE A 86 -3.89 12.38 2.83
N LYS A 87 -5.11 11.88 2.86
CA LYS A 87 -5.80 11.29 1.71
C LYS A 87 -5.89 12.23 0.51
N ASN A 88 -6.25 13.48 0.75
CA ASN A 88 -6.42 14.48 -0.31
C ASN A 88 -5.07 14.89 -0.94
N GLY A 89 -4.98 14.79 -2.26
CA GLY A 89 -3.77 15.10 -3.02
C GLY A 89 -2.64 14.08 -2.88
N SER A 90 -2.96 12.88 -2.44
CA SER A 90 -2.01 11.82 -2.16
C SER A 90 -1.65 10.97 -3.39
N VAL A 91 -0.73 10.04 -3.20
CA VAL A 91 -0.33 9.07 -4.23
C VAL A 91 -1.48 8.12 -4.54
N GLY A 92 -2.27 7.72 -3.54
CA GLY A 92 -3.43 6.84 -3.72
C GLY A 92 -4.54 7.45 -4.58
N GLU A 93 -4.77 8.77 -4.51
CA GLU A 93 -5.71 9.44 -5.43
C GLU A 93 -5.21 9.40 -6.88
N THR A 94 -3.91 9.65 -7.09
CA THR A 94 -3.29 9.51 -8.42
C THR A 94 -3.39 8.07 -8.92
N PHE A 95 -3.17 7.10 -8.03
CA PHE A 95 -3.28 5.68 -8.36
C PHE A 95 -4.71 5.29 -8.74
N ALA A 96 -5.72 5.79 -8.03
CA ALA A 96 -7.14 5.60 -8.39
C ALA A 96 -7.46 6.11 -9.81
N SER A 97 -6.94 7.29 -10.17
CA SER A 97 -7.10 7.83 -11.52
C SER A 97 -6.49 6.91 -12.59
N ILE A 98 -5.29 6.36 -12.31
CA ILE A 98 -4.63 5.40 -13.22
C ILE A 98 -5.49 4.14 -13.39
N LEU A 99 -6.09 3.60 -12.34
CA LEU A 99 -6.97 2.43 -12.45
C LEU A 99 -8.18 2.72 -13.34
N ILE A 100 -8.81 3.88 -13.15
CA ILE A 100 -9.98 4.32 -13.94
C ILE A 100 -9.60 4.52 -15.41
N GLU A 101 -8.52 5.24 -15.69
CA GLU A 101 -8.04 5.52 -17.04
C GLU A 101 -7.66 4.26 -17.84
N ASN A 102 -7.32 3.17 -17.14
CA ASN A 102 -6.94 1.89 -17.74
C ASN A 102 -8.02 0.80 -17.60
N ASP A 103 -9.26 1.17 -17.27
CA ASP A 103 -10.41 0.26 -17.18
C ASP A 103 -10.20 -0.93 -16.20
N VAL A 104 -9.40 -0.77 -15.17
CA VAL A 104 -9.24 -1.80 -14.11
C VAL A 104 -10.55 -1.90 -13.32
N LYS A 105 -11.14 -3.08 -13.26
CA LYS A 105 -12.48 -3.31 -12.67
C LYS A 105 -12.45 -3.67 -11.19
N ALA A 106 -11.27 -3.80 -10.60
CA ALA A 106 -11.13 -4.11 -9.19
C ALA A 106 -11.81 -3.06 -8.29
N HIS A 107 -12.38 -3.51 -7.19
CA HIS A 107 -12.83 -2.59 -6.14
C HIS A 107 -11.60 -1.92 -5.51
N PHE A 108 -11.54 -0.60 -5.55
CA PHE A 108 -10.40 0.15 -5.00
C PHE A 108 -10.71 0.69 -3.62
N LYS A 109 -9.89 0.33 -2.65
CA LYS A 109 -9.95 0.83 -1.28
C LYS A 109 -8.69 1.62 -0.97
N HIS A 110 -8.85 2.91 -0.70
CA HIS A 110 -7.77 3.81 -0.33
C HIS A 110 -7.78 4.09 1.16
N ILE A 111 -6.81 3.57 1.88
CA ILE A 111 -6.64 3.70 3.33
C ILE A 111 -5.47 4.66 3.59
N ALA A 112 -5.80 5.82 4.13
CA ALA A 112 -4.88 6.92 4.42
C ALA A 112 -5.46 7.76 5.55
N ILE A 113 -4.70 8.75 6.03
CA ILE A 113 -5.17 9.66 7.07
C ILE A 113 -6.20 10.63 6.47
N ASP A 114 -7.36 10.75 7.07
CA ASP A 114 -8.36 11.74 6.68
C ASP A 114 -7.82 13.17 6.80
N ASN A 115 -8.48 14.12 6.13
CA ASN A 115 -8.06 15.51 6.15
C ASN A 115 -8.24 16.14 7.54
N GLN A 116 -7.35 15.82 8.44
CA GLN A 116 -7.34 16.27 9.83
C GLN A 116 -5.93 16.57 10.32
N PHE A 117 -5.82 17.32 11.40
CA PHE A 117 -4.53 17.58 12.03
C PHE A 117 -4.06 16.35 12.82
N VAL A 118 -2.89 15.83 12.48
CA VAL A 118 -2.29 14.68 13.16
C VAL A 118 -1.70 15.12 14.49
N LYS A 119 -2.25 14.61 15.60
CA LYS A 119 -1.74 14.89 16.96
C LYS A 119 -0.37 14.23 17.16
N GLN A 120 0.47 14.88 17.96
CA GLN A 120 1.78 14.34 18.30
C GLN A 120 1.65 13.05 19.13
N ALA A 121 2.30 11.99 18.66
CA ALA A 121 2.43 10.71 19.35
C ALA A 121 3.67 9.97 18.82
N SER A 122 4.00 8.81 19.40
CA SER A 122 4.97 7.90 18.80
C SER A 122 4.42 7.34 17.48
N VAL A 123 5.32 6.97 16.56
CA VAL A 123 4.92 6.43 15.25
C VAL A 123 3.99 5.24 15.40
N CYS A 124 4.32 4.25 16.25
CA CYS A 124 3.47 3.08 16.46
C CYS A 124 2.04 3.45 16.89
N ARG A 125 1.91 4.38 17.85
CA ARG A 125 0.58 4.83 18.30
C ARG A 125 -0.19 5.58 17.21
N GLN A 126 0.50 6.31 16.33
CA GLN A 126 -0.12 6.96 15.18
C GLN A 126 -0.62 5.93 14.18
N LEU A 127 0.20 4.93 13.84
CA LEU A 127 -0.20 3.85 12.94
C LEU A 127 -1.42 3.08 13.48
N GLU A 128 -1.41 2.69 14.75
CA GLU A 128 -2.56 2.06 15.41
C GLU A 128 -3.82 2.94 15.36
N HIS A 129 -3.68 4.23 15.68
CA HIS A 129 -4.81 5.18 15.71
C HIS A 129 -5.45 5.36 14.33
N TYR A 130 -4.63 5.43 13.28
CA TYR A 130 -5.08 5.61 11.89
C TYR A 130 -5.31 4.30 11.14
N LYS A 131 -5.21 3.14 11.82
CA LYS A 131 -5.39 1.80 11.25
C LYS A 131 -4.44 1.49 10.10
N LEU A 132 -3.22 1.95 10.23
CA LEU A 132 -2.11 1.74 9.31
C LEU A 132 -1.07 0.76 9.90
N ASP A 133 -1.33 0.16 11.05
CA ASP A 133 -0.52 -0.92 11.63
C ASP A 133 -0.88 -2.27 11.00
N SER A 134 0.04 -3.21 11.02
CA SER A 134 -0.11 -4.53 10.38
C SER A 134 -1.34 -5.31 10.80
N LYS A 135 -1.76 -5.18 12.08
CA LYS A 135 -2.97 -5.83 12.58
C LYS A 135 -4.22 -5.26 11.93
N SER A 136 -4.36 -3.93 11.91
CA SER A 136 -5.49 -3.23 11.29
C SER A 136 -5.55 -3.49 9.78
N ILE A 137 -4.40 -3.55 9.11
CA ILE A 137 -4.28 -3.91 7.69
C ILE A 137 -4.81 -5.33 7.45
N THR A 138 -4.39 -6.30 8.29
CA THR A 138 -4.85 -7.69 8.20
C THR A 138 -6.37 -7.78 8.38
N GLU A 139 -6.92 -7.07 9.36
CA GLU A 139 -8.37 -7.02 9.62
C GLU A 139 -9.13 -6.43 8.43
N GLU A 140 -8.67 -5.30 7.85
CA GLU A 140 -9.30 -4.64 6.70
C GLU A 140 -9.31 -5.54 5.46
N VAL A 141 -8.21 -6.23 5.16
CA VAL A 141 -8.09 -7.09 3.99
C VAL A 141 -8.90 -8.38 4.14
N ASN A 142 -9.03 -8.93 5.35
CA ASN A 142 -9.83 -10.13 5.60
C ASN A 142 -11.34 -9.86 5.58
N ASN A 143 -11.78 -8.68 6.01
CA ASN A 143 -13.19 -8.33 6.14
C ASN A 143 -13.78 -7.66 4.88
N GLY A 144 -12.95 -7.27 3.94
CA GLY A 144 -13.33 -6.59 2.70
C GLY A 144 -13.18 -7.39 1.48
#